data_6e62164dc1409db37c806ec5be45e531
#
_entry.id   6e62164dc1409db37c806ec5be45e531
#
_cell.length_a   1.000
_cell.length_b   1.000
_cell.length_c   1.000
_cell.angle_alpha   90.00
_cell.angle_beta   90.00
_cell.angle_gamma   90.00
#
_symmetry.space_group_name_H-M   'P 1'
#
loop_
_entity.id
_entity.type
_entity.pdbx_description
1 polymer ?
#
loop_
_entity_poly.entity_id
_entity_poly.type
_entity_poly.pdbx_seq_one_letter_code
_entity_poly.pdbx_strand_id
1 'polypeptide(L)'
;MPEEGGLLIRQGTIVDATIIAAPSSTKNKRKARDPEMHQTRKGNQWHFGMTAHIGVDVASGVVHTVKGTAANEADINQMAAVLHGAEEDVFADAGYTGADKRPEHEDRDVCWNIAIKRGIIKASPKGLRDLAEPVERALAQVRAWVEHPFHIVKNLFRHKKLRYRGLAKNTAQLHTLFALANLVIVKKTLLVQSRA
;
A
#
# COMPACT_ATOMS: atom_id res chain seq x y z
N MET A 1 11.86 26.87 8.01
CA MET A 1 12.72 25.70 8.28
C MET A 1 12.04 24.83 9.33
N PRO A 2 11.30 23.79 8.98
CA PRO A 2 10.85 22.81 9.95
C PRO A 2 11.49 21.45 9.64
N GLU A 3 12.81 21.36 9.77
CA GLU A 3 13.54 20.09 9.69
C GLU A 3 13.78 19.43 11.06
N GLU A 4 13.25 20.00 12.14
CA GLU A 4 13.52 19.52 13.51
C GLU A 4 12.39 18.71 14.15
N GLY A 5 11.36 18.34 13.41
CA GLY A 5 10.26 17.54 13.94
C GLY A 5 10.13 16.11 13.37
N GLY A 6 11.18 15.57 12.80
CA GLY A 6 11.47 14.17 12.41
C GLY A 6 10.37 13.11 12.29
N LEU A 7 9.15 13.46 11.84
CA LEU A 7 8.04 12.49 11.67
C LEU A 7 8.06 11.78 10.30
N LEU A 8 8.78 12.33 9.32
CA LEU A 8 8.97 11.71 8.01
C LEU A 8 10.48 11.65 7.75
N ILE A 9 11.06 10.49 7.92
CA ILE A 9 12.41 10.17 7.49
C ILE A 9 12.29 9.67 6.05
N ARG A 10 12.34 10.56 5.08
CA ARG A 10 12.10 10.33 3.65
C ARG A 10 13.06 9.35 2.97
N GLN A 11 13.73 8.47 3.71
CA GLN A 11 14.74 7.55 3.19
C GLN A 11 14.14 6.29 2.58
N GLY A 12 12.99 5.84 3.04
CA GLY A 12 12.39 4.61 2.53
C GLY A 12 10.87 4.63 2.47
N THR A 13 10.31 4.06 1.40
CA THR A 13 8.87 3.92 1.20
C THR A 13 8.47 2.46 1.06
N ILE A 14 7.46 2.04 1.83
CA ILE A 14 6.77 0.76 1.63
C ILE A 14 5.54 1.04 0.76
N VAL A 15 5.42 0.32 -0.35
CA VAL A 15 4.27 0.41 -1.26
C VAL A 15 3.41 -0.82 -1.14
N ASP A 16 2.11 -0.63 -0.97
CA ASP A 16 1.14 -1.73 -0.99
C ASP A 16 -0.26 -1.22 -1.39
N ALA A 17 -1.15 -2.16 -1.68
CA ALA A 17 -2.49 -1.87 -2.14
C ALA A 17 -3.54 -2.78 -1.50
N THR A 18 -4.71 -2.21 -1.25
CA THR A 18 -5.79 -2.97 -0.66
C THR A 18 -7.12 -2.69 -1.35
N ILE A 19 -7.92 -3.76 -1.54
CA ILE A 19 -9.24 -3.66 -2.14
C ILE A 19 -10.25 -3.21 -1.08
N ILE A 20 -11.10 -2.25 -1.47
CA ILE A 20 -12.26 -1.81 -0.69
C ILE A 20 -13.52 -2.13 -1.50
N ALA A 21 -14.39 -2.96 -0.92
CA ALA A 21 -15.55 -3.47 -1.61
C ALA A 21 -16.59 -2.38 -1.89
N ALA A 22 -17.14 -2.36 -3.12
CA ALA A 22 -18.29 -1.56 -3.49
C ALA A 22 -19.59 -2.39 -3.39
N PRO A 23 -20.76 -1.73 -3.21
CA PRO A 23 -22.04 -2.41 -3.31
C PRO A 23 -22.21 -3.04 -4.70
N SER A 24 -22.32 -4.36 -4.75
CA SER A 24 -22.50 -5.13 -6.01
C SER A 24 -23.96 -5.26 -6.45
N SER A 25 -24.93 -4.89 -5.59
CA SER A 25 -26.34 -5.01 -5.85
C SER A 25 -26.83 -4.00 -6.90
N THR A 26 -27.67 -4.47 -7.83
CA THR A 26 -28.41 -3.64 -8.78
C THR A 26 -29.81 -3.23 -8.27
N LYS A 27 -30.18 -3.65 -7.04
CA LYS A 27 -31.47 -3.30 -6.40
C LYS A 27 -31.43 -1.88 -5.82
N ASN A 28 -31.00 -0.92 -6.61
CA ASN A 28 -31.00 0.50 -6.26
C ASN A 28 -31.86 1.31 -7.24
N LYS A 29 -32.15 2.57 -6.94
CA LYS A 29 -33.00 3.44 -7.79
C LYS A 29 -32.54 3.48 -9.27
N ARG A 30 -31.25 3.34 -9.53
CA ARG A 30 -30.68 3.37 -10.89
C ARG A 30 -30.61 1.99 -11.56
N LYS A 31 -30.96 0.93 -10.85
CA LYS A 31 -30.87 -0.49 -11.28
C LYS A 31 -29.49 -0.85 -11.89
N ALA A 32 -28.41 -0.17 -11.44
CA ALA A 32 -27.07 -0.34 -11.98
C ALA A 32 -26.00 -0.26 -10.88
N ARG A 33 -24.92 -1.01 -11.07
CA ARG A 33 -23.70 -0.89 -10.27
C ARG A 33 -23.03 0.45 -10.53
N ASP A 34 -22.04 0.79 -9.71
CA ASP A 34 -21.19 1.96 -9.96
C ASP A 34 -20.29 1.67 -11.18
N PRO A 35 -20.35 2.48 -12.26
CA PRO A 35 -19.57 2.23 -13.48
C PRO A 35 -18.08 2.48 -13.32
N GLU A 36 -17.65 3.24 -12.30
CA GLU A 36 -16.24 3.50 -12.01
C GLU A 36 -15.60 2.41 -11.12
N MET A 37 -16.40 1.45 -10.65
CA MET A 37 -15.94 0.31 -9.86
C MET A 37 -15.86 -0.93 -10.74
N HIS A 38 -14.80 -1.73 -10.56
CA HIS A 38 -14.58 -2.91 -11.37
C HIS A 38 -14.38 -4.19 -10.54
N GLN A 39 -14.44 -5.32 -11.22
CA GLN A 39 -14.16 -6.62 -10.62
C GLN A 39 -12.69 -6.97 -10.75
N THR A 40 -12.13 -7.55 -9.70
CA THR A 40 -10.80 -8.18 -9.71
C THR A 40 -10.85 -9.49 -8.98
N ARG A 41 -9.91 -10.39 -9.29
CA ARG A 41 -9.79 -11.69 -8.64
C ARG A 41 -8.52 -11.69 -7.78
N LYS A 42 -8.68 -11.97 -6.47
CA LYS A 42 -7.55 -12.18 -5.57
C LYS A 42 -7.63 -13.62 -5.01
N GLY A 43 -6.67 -14.44 -5.39
CA GLY A 43 -6.76 -15.88 -5.15
C GLY A 43 -7.96 -16.51 -5.88
N ASN A 44 -8.83 -17.19 -5.14
CA ASN A 44 -10.06 -17.80 -5.69
C ASN A 44 -11.31 -16.93 -5.48
N GLN A 45 -11.17 -15.72 -4.96
CA GLN A 45 -12.31 -14.87 -4.64
C GLN A 45 -12.39 -13.66 -5.57
N TRP A 46 -13.61 -13.37 -6.06
CA TRP A 46 -13.91 -12.17 -6.83
C TRP A 46 -14.31 -11.02 -5.90
N HIS A 47 -13.76 -9.86 -6.17
CA HIS A 47 -14.05 -8.62 -5.48
C HIS A 47 -14.56 -7.58 -6.49
N PHE A 48 -15.58 -6.82 -6.11
CA PHE A 48 -16.08 -5.67 -6.87
C PHE A 48 -15.86 -4.41 -6.04
N GLY A 49 -15.13 -3.42 -6.56
CA GLY A 49 -14.83 -2.21 -5.81
C GLY A 49 -13.72 -1.37 -6.42
N MET A 50 -12.98 -0.69 -5.54
CA MET A 50 -11.78 0.06 -5.86
C MET A 50 -10.57 -0.50 -5.10
N THR A 51 -9.39 -0.13 -5.56
CA THR A 51 -8.12 -0.36 -4.86
C THR A 51 -7.61 0.95 -4.27
N ALA A 52 -7.18 0.91 -3.02
CA ALA A 52 -6.42 1.97 -2.37
C ALA A 52 -4.95 1.58 -2.37
N HIS A 53 -4.14 2.33 -3.10
CA HIS A 53 -2.67 2.21 -3.12
C HIS A 53 -2.10 3.24 -2.17
N ILE A 54 -1.12 2.88 -1.37
CA ILE A 54 -0.48 3.78 -0.42
C ILE A 54 1.04 3.68 -0.47
N GLY A 55 1.70 4.82 -0.23
CA GLY A 55 3.11 4.90 0.11
C GLY A 55 3.23 5.22 1.61
N VAL A 56 4.01 4.42 2.32
CA VAL A 56 4.20 4.49 3.77
C VAL A 56 5.66 4.71 4.07
N ASP A 57 5.98 5.69 4.89
CA ASP A 57 7.34 5.91 5.38
C ASP A 57 7.79 4.74 6.25
N VAL A 58 8.96 4.16 5.93
CA VAL A 58 9.51 2.98 6.61
C VAL A 58 9.78 3.22 8.08
N ALA A 59 10.27 4.42 8.44
CA ALA A 59 10.71 4.70 9.80
C ALA A 59 9.56 5.03 10.74
N SER A 60 8.58 5.81 10.25
CA SER A 60 7.47 6.28 11.08
C SER A 60 6.19 5.44 10.93
N GLY A 61 6.05 4.68 9.85
CA GLY A 61 4.81 4.00 9.49
C GLY A 61 3.68 4.95 9.03
N VAL A 62 3.99 6.22 8.79
CA VAL A 62 3.03 7.25 8.35
C VAL A 62 2.77 7.15 6.86
N VAL A 63 1.51 7.19 6.47
CA VAL A 63 1.10 7.22 5.06
C VAL A 63 1.35 8.63 4.52
N HIS A 64 2.23 8.77 3.53
CA HIS A 64 2.51 10.05 2.88
C HIS A 64 1.75 10.23 1.56
N THR A 65 1.40 9.14 0.89
CA THR A 65 0.68 9.19 -0.40
C THR A 65 -0.45 8.18 -0.44
N VAL A 66 -1.58 8.59 -1.02
CA VAL A 66 -2.76 7.73 -1.22
C VAL A 66 -3.26 7.91 -2.65
N LYS A 67 -3.51 6.81 -3.36
CA LYS A 67 -4.10 6.80 -4.70
C LYS A 67 -5.25 5.81 -4.76
N GLY A 68 -6.41 6.25 -5.24
CA GLY A 68 -7.57 5.39 -5.48
C GLY A 68 -7.72 5.06 -6.96
N THR A 69 -7.93 3.78 -7.30
CA THR A 69 -8.19 3.32 -8.67
C THR A 69 -9.34 2.32 -8.70
N ALA A 70 -9.86 2.00 -9.87
CA ALA A 70 -10.75 0.84 -10.03
C ALA A 70 -10.00 -0.45 -9.66
N ALA A 71 -10.72 -1.45 -9.13
CA ALA A 71 -10.08 -2.67 -8.62
C ALA A 71 -9.39 -3.55 -9.68
N ASN A 72 -9.66 -3.35 -10.96
CA ASN A 72 -9.01 -4.05 -12.06
C ASN A 72 -7.69 -3.42 -12.52
N GLU A 73 -7.32 -2.26 -11.96
CA GLU A 73 -6.02 -1.64 -12.22
C GLU A 73 -4.93 -2.45 -11.51
N ALA A 74 -3.84 -2.74 -12.23
CA ALA A 74 -2.72 -3.49 -11.67
C ALA A 74 -1.92 -2.61 -10.70
N ASP A 75 -1.58 -3.15 -9.53
CA ASP A 75 -0.89 -2.40 -8.46
C ASP A 75 0.45 -1.81 -8.94
N ILE A 76 1.20 -2.54 -9.77
CA ILE A 76 2.48 -2.09 -10.34
C ILE A 76 2.36 -0.81 -11.17
N ASN A 77 1.21 -0.56 -11.83
CA ASN A 77 1.00 0.66 -12.63
C ASN A 77 0.86 1.91 -11.76
N GLN A 78 0.58 1.73 -10.47
CA GLN A 78 0.38 2.84 -9.55
C GLN A 78 1.61 3.13 -8.68
N MET A 79 2.69 2.36 -8.84
CA MET A 79 3.90 2.51 -8.01
C MET A 79 4.48 3.93 -8.10
N ALA A 80 4.67 4.46 -9.31
CA ALA A 80 5.18 5.81 -9.51
C ALA A 80 4.31 6.90 -8.84
N ALA A 81 2.99 6.67 -8.79
CA ALA A 81 2.04 7.62 -8.22
C ALA A 81 2.01 7.63 -6.69
N VAL A 82 2.59 6.63 -6.02
CA VAL A 82 2.65 6.54 -4.56
C VAL A 82 4.03 6.78 -3.98
N LEU A 83 5.05 6.95 -4.82
CA LEU A 83 6.38 7.39 -4.43
C LEU A 83 6.45 8.91 -4.36
N HIS A 84 7.24 9.47 -3.44
CA HIS A 84 7.42 10.92 -3.29
C HIS A 84 8.64 11.48 -4.06
N GLY A 85 9.51 10.60 -4.60
CA GLY A 85 10.60 10.98 -5.49
C GLY A 85 11.95 11.25 -4.82
N ALA A 86 12.03 11.16 -3.49
CA ALA A 86 13.26 11.30 -2.73
C ALA A 86 13.58 10.05 -1.89
N GLU A 87 13.06 8.90 -2.33
CA GLU A 87 13.34 7.60 -1.71
C GLU A 87 14.77 7.15 -2.02
N GLU A 88 15.45 6.60 -1.00
CA GLU A 88 16.68 5.81 -1.14
C GLU A 88 16.34 4.32 -1.28
N ASP A 89 15.31 3.87 -0.55
CA ASP A 89 14.82 2.50 -0.53
C ASP A 89 13.33 2.41 -0.86
N VAL A 90 12.94 1.46 -1.70
CA VAL A 90 11.53 1.12 -1.96
C VAL A 90 11.27 -0.34 -1.64
N PHE A 91 10.28 -0.60 -0.80
CA PHE A 91 9.87 -1.94 -0.39
C PHE A 91 8.49 -2.27 -0.98
N ALA A 92 8.37 -3.39 -1.66
CA ALA A 92 7.09 -3.83 -2.24
C ALA A 92 6.96 -5.35 -2.24
N ASP A 93 5.73 -5.85 -2.38
CA ASP A 93 5.47 -7.27 -2.51
C ASP A 93 5.81 -7.82 -3.91
N ALA A 94 5.69 -9.13 -4.09
CA ALA A 94 5.99 -9.79 -5.36
C ALA A 94 5.03 -9.43 -6.51
N GLY A 95 3.93 -8.72 -6.23
CA GLY A 95 3.02 -8.16 -7.23
C GLY A 95 3.64 -7.02 -8.02
N TYR A 96 4.66 -6.38 -7.46
CA TYR A 96 5.42 -5.28 -8.09
C TYR A 96 6.68 -5.74 -8.81
N THR A 97 6.87 -7.04 -9.02
CA THR A 97 8.05 -7.57 -9.76
C THR A 97 8.18 -6.94 -11.13
N GLY A 98 9.34 -6.33 -11.42
CA GLY A 98 9.63 -5.65 -12.68
C GLY A 98 9.33 -4.14 -12.67
N ALA A 99 8.92 -3.57 -11.55
CA ALA A 99 8.73 -2.12 -11.42
C ALA A 99 10.04 -1.35 -11.64
N ASP A 100 11.15 -1.90 -11.16
CA ASP A 100 12.52 -1.39 -11.35
C ASP A 100 12.93 -1.18 -12.81
N LYS A 101 12.30 -1.94 -13.73
CA LYS A 101 12.61 -1.93 -15.18
C LYS A 101 11.67 -1.08 -16.02
N ARG A 102 10.75 -0.37 -15.36
CA ARG A 102 9.76 0.44 -16.08
C ARG A 102 10.34 1.82 -16.45
N PRO A 103 9.96 2.38 -17.61
CA PRO A 103 10.47 3.67 -18.06
C PRO A 103 10.27 4.80 -17.03
N GLU A 104 9.16 4.79 -16.30
CA GLU A 104 8.85 5.78 -15.27
C GLU A 104 9.79 5.73 -14.05
N HIS A 105 10.65 4.72 -13.97
CA HIS A 105 11.60 4.50 -12.88
C HIS A 105 13.07 4.47 -13.35
N GLU A 106 13.34 4.64 -14.64
CA GLU A 106 14.68 4.51 -15.24
C GLU A 106 15.68 5.51 -14.65
N ASP A 107 15.24 6.74 -14.36
CA ASP A 107 16.09 7.81 -13.81
C ASP A 107 16.13 7.85 -12.27
N ARG A 108 15.56 6.84 -11.59
CA ARG A 108 15.53 6.81 -10.12
C ARG A 108 16.72 6.04 -9.56
N ASP A 109 17.57 6.74 -8.81
CA ASP A 109 18.64 6.13 -8.02
C ASP A 109 18.08 5.62 -6.68
N VAL A 110 17.45 4.43 -6.73
CA VAL A 110 16.70 3.84 -5.62
C VAL A 110 17.07 2.37 -5.47
N CYS A 111 17.26 1.91 -4.24
CA CYS A 111 17.39 0.49 -3.92
C CYS A 111 16.00 -0.17 -3.92
N TRP A 112 15.74 -1.05 -4.89
CA TRP A 112 14.47 -1.74 -5.06
C TRP A 112 14.42 -3.05 -4.27
N ASN A 113 13.71 -3.04 -3.14
CA ASN A 113 13.52 -4.19 -2.25
C ASN A 113 12.17 -4.89 -2.55
N ILE A 114 12.03 -5.42 -3.77
CA ILE A 114 10.81 -6.10 -4.21
C ILE A 114 10.90 -7.58 -3.84
N ALA A 115 9.87 -8.11 -3.18
CA ALA A 115 9.82 -9.50 -2.74
C ALA A 115 9.97 -10.49 -3.90
N ILE A 116 10.78 -11.50 -3.69
CA ILE A 116 10.94 -12.61 -4.64
C ILE A 116 9.74 -13.56 -4.49
N LYS A 117 9.15 -13.99 -5.61
CA LYS A 117 8.05 -14.98 -5.59
C LYS A 117 8.53 -16.27 -4.95
N ARG A 118 7.78 -16.78 -3.97
CA ARG A 118 8.11 -18.02 -3.22
C ARG A 118 8.42 -19.21 -4.10
N GLY A 119 7.80 -19.32 -5.29
CA GLY A 119 8.09 -20.37 -6.26
C GLY A 119 9.51 -20.32 -6.81
N ILE A 120 10.05 -19.12 -7.04
CA ILE A 120 11.42 -18.89 -7.51
C ILE A 120 12.42 -19.32 -6.43
N ILE A 121 12.20 -18.90 -5.17
CA ILE A 121 13.06 -19.28 -4.04
C ILE A 121 13.08 -20.79 -3.86
N LYS A 122 11.91 -21.45 -3.89
CA LYS A 122 11.80 -22.91 -3.75
C LYS A 122 12.48 -23.67 -4.90
N ALA A 123 12.44 -23.13 -6.12
CA ALA A 123 13.09 -23.73 -7.30
C ALA A 123 14.60 -23.50 -7.33
N SER A 124 15.14 -22.58 -6.54
CA SER A 124 16.57 -22.27 -6.48
C SER A 124 17.39 -23.38 -5.85
N PRO A 125 18.67 -23.56 -6.24
CA PRO A 125 19.61 -24.47 -5.57
C PRO A 125 19.69 -24.19 -4.07
N LYS A 126 19.95 -25.24 -3.26
CA LYS A 126 19.94 -25.17 -1.79
C LYS A 126 20.78 -24.00 -1.25
N GLY A 127 22.02 -23.84 -1.73
CA GLY A 127 22.92 -22.77 -1.24
C GLY A 127 22.37 -21.37 -1.49
N LEU A 128 21.75 -21.10 -2.65
CA LEU A 128 21.11 -19.81 -2.94
C LEU A 128 19.85 -19.61 -2.10
N ARG A 129 19.06 -20.65 -1.88
CA ARG A 129 17.88 -20.61 -1.03
C ARG A 129 18.23 -20.29 0.42
N ASP A 130 19.25 -20.95 0.97
CA ASP A 130 19.71 -20.75 2.34
C ASP A 130 20.17 -19.29 2.59
N LEU A 131 20.68 -18.60 1.54
CA LEU A 131 21.02 -17.17 1.58
C LEU A 131 19.80 -16.25 1.39
N ALA A 132 18.89 -16.59 0.48
CA ALA A 132 17.76 -15.76 0.13
C ALA A 132 16.67 -15.75 1.22
N GLU A 133 16.40 -16.88 1.89
CA GLU A 133 15.32 -16.98 2.87
C GLU A 133 15.46 -16.05 4.08
N PRO A 134 16.64 -15.87 4.69
CA PRO A 134 16.82 -14.91 5.78
C PRO A 134 16.61 -13.47 5.34
N VAL A 135 17.11 -13.10 4.15
CA VAL A 135 16.95 -11.76 3.58
C VAL A 135 15.47 -11.47 3.30
N GLU A 136 14.78 -12.39 2.61
CA GLU A 136 13.34 -12.25 2.36
C GLU A 136 12.51 -12.18 3.64
N ARG A 137 12.92 -12.87 4.69
CA ARG A 137 12.26 -12.79 6.00
C ARG A 137 12.43 -11.41 6.64
N ALA A 138 13.64 -10.84 6.57
CA ALA A 138 13.89 -9.48 7.07
C ALA A 138 13.10 -8.43 6.26
N LEU A 139 13.12 -8.50 4.93
CA LEU A 139 12.33 -7.63 4.07
C LEU A 139 10.82 -7.77 4.31
N ALA A 140 10.33 -8.99 4.58
CA ALA A 140 8.93 -9.21 4.92
C ALA A 140 8.53 -8.54 6.24
N GLN A 141 9.43 -8.46 7.23
CA GLN A 141 9.18 -7.73 8.48
C GLN A 141 9.02 -6.23 8.22
N VAL A 142 9.86 -5.64 7.35
CA VAL A 142 9.71 -4.23 6.95
C VAL A 142 8.37 -4.02 6.24
N ARG A 143 8.03 -4.85 5.25
CA ARG A 143 6.76 -4.74 4.51
C ARG A 143 5.53 -4.90 5.41
N ALA A 144 5.62 -5.66 6.49
CA ALA A 144 4.49 -5.85 7.41
C ALA A 144 3.98 -4.54 8.05
N TRP A 145 4.80 -3.49 8.10
CA TRP A 145 4.39 -2.19 8.65
C TRP A 145 3.27 -1.52 7.86
N VAL A 146 3.18 -1.76 6.55
CA VAL A 146 2.11 -1.21 5.70
C VAL A 146 0.72 -1.76 6.05
N GLU A 147 0.65 -2.93 6.67
CA GLU A 147 -0.61 -3.52 7.12
C GLU A 147 -1.26 -2.70 8.26
N HIS A 148 -0.46 -1.96 9.04
CA HIS A 148 -0.96 -1.21 10.18
C HIS A 148 -1.92 -0.07 9.78
N PRO A 149 -1.60 0.87 8.86
CA PRO A 149 -2.56 1.86 8.38
C PRO A 149 -3.80 1.22 7.74
N PHE A 150 -3.66 0.12 6.99
CA PHE A 150 -4.82 -0.60 6.46
C PHE A 150 -5.70 -1.18 7.57
N HIS A 151 -5.09 -1.73 8.62
CA HIS A 151 -5.82 -2.24 9.78
C HIS A 151 -6.62 -1.12 10.47
N ILE A 152 -6.02 0.05 10.69
CA ILE A 152 -6.70 1.20 11.28
C ILE A 152 -7.91 1.59 10.44
N VAL A 153 -7.74 1.79 9.13
CA VAL A 153 -8.84 2.19 8.23
C VAL A 153 -9.93 1.13 8.17
N LYS A 154 -9.58 -0.15 7.98
CA LYS A 154 -10.58 -1.22 7.78
C LYS A 154 -11.24 -1.68 9.08
N ASN A 155 -10.51 -1.74 10.19
CA ASN A 155 -11.00 -2.32 11.44
C ASN A 155 -11.34 -1.28 12.49
N LEU A 156 -10.46 -0.32 12.79
CA LEU A 156 -10.74 0.72 13.78
C LEU A 156 -11.81 1.68 13.25
N PHE A 157 -11.68 2.18 12.02
CA PHE A 157 -12.66 3.08 11.41
C PHE A 157 -13.78 2.33 10.67
N ARG A 158 -13.72 0.99 10.62
CA ARG A 158 -14.72 0.10 10.01
C ARG A 158 -15.00 0.41 8.53
N HIS A 159 -14.03 0.96 7.80
CA HIS A 159 -14.18 1.30 6.40
C HIS A 159 -13.81 0.11 5.48
N LYS A 160 -14.64 -0.96 5.52
CA LYS A 160 -14.49 -2.17 4.67
C LYS A 160 -15.28 -2.07 3.37
N LYS A 161 -16.23 -1.12 3.28
CA LYS A 161 -17.11 -0.89 2.14
C LYS A 161 -17.15 0.58 1.78
N LEU A 162 -17.19 0.86 0.48
CA LEU A 162 -17.36 2.21 -0.05
C LEU A 162 -18.73 2.78 0.35
N ARG A 163 -18.74 4.06 0.68
CA ARG A 163 -19.96 4.78 1.10
C ARG A 163 -20.52 5.70 0.03
N TYR A 164 -19.67 6.13 -0.90
CA TYR A 164 -20.04 7.04 -1.97
C TYR A 164 -20.05 6.33 -3.32
N ARG A 165 -20.64 6.97 -4.32
CA ARG A 165 -20.57 6.56 -5.72
C ARG A 165 -19.49 7.39 -6.42
N GLY A 166 -18.72 6.71 -7.30
CA GLY A 166 -17.63 7.28 -8.06
C GLY A 166 -16.28 7.24 -7.36
N LEU A 167 -15.19 7.20 -8.15
CA LEU A 167 -13.81 7.13 -7.65
C LEU A 167 -13.41 8.39 -6.90
N ALA A 168 -13.71 9.57 -7.44
CA ALA A 168 -13.26 10.84 -6.87
C ALA A 168 -13.70 11.04 -5.42
N LYS A 169 -14.98 10.80 -5.10
CA LYS A 169 -15.53 10.97 -3.74
C LYS A 169 -14.96 9.95 -2.77
N ASN A 170 -14.80 8.70 -3.21
CA ASN A 170 -14.23 7.65 -2.37
C ASN A 170 -12.73 7.88 -2.15
N THR A 171 -11.99 8.35 -3.16
CA THR A 171 -10.57 8.71 -3.02
C THR A 171 -10.40 9.87 -2.03
N ALA A 172 -11.23 10.93 -2.10
CA ALA A 172 -11.21 12.01 -1.12
C ALA A 172 -11.49 11.51 0.30
N GLN A 173 -12.43 10.57 0.46
CA GLN A 173 -12.67 9.92 1.74
C GLN A 173 -11.46 9.11 2.23
N LEU A 174 -10.77 8.40 1.32
CA LEU A 174 -9.55 7.66 1.69
C LEU A 174 -8.44 8.60 2.18
N HIS A 175 -8.22 9.74 1.53
CA HIS A 175 -7.26 10.74 2.03
C HIS A 175 -7.58 11.15 3.47
N THR A 176 -8.84 11.46 3.76
CA THR A 176 -9.28 11.80 5.13
C THR A 176 -9.03 10.65 6.11
N LEU A 177 -9.38 9.42 5.74
CA LEU A 177 -9.23 8.26 6.62
C LEU A 177 -7.75 7.93 6.89
N PHE A 178 -6.87 8.01 5.89
CA PHE A 178 -5.45 7.79 6.09
C PHE A 178 -4.79 8.94 6.86
N ALA A 179 -5.23 10.20 6.68
CA ALA A 179 -4.78 11.31 7.52
C ALA A 179 -5.15 11.09 8.99
N LEU A 180 -6.37 10.63 9.28
CA LEU A 180 -6.78 10.26 10.64
C LEU A 180 -6.01 9.02 11.15
N ALA A 181 -5.71 8.05 10.30
CA ALA A 181 -4.88 6.89 10.66
C ALA A 181 -3.46 7.33 11.06
N ASN A 182 -2.88 8.30 10.35
CA ASN A 182 -1.59 8.89 10.69
C ASN A 182 -1.61 9.52 12.10
N LEU A 183 -2.68 10.25 12.47
CA LEU A 183 -2.82 10.78 13.84
C LEU A 183 -2.83 9.67 14.90
N VAL A 184 -3.47 8.53 14.62
CA VAL A 184 -3.46 7.37 15.52
C VAL A 184 -2.06 6.78 15.65
N ILE A 185 -1.32 6.67 14.55
CA ILE A 185 0.06 6.14 14.51
C ILE A 185 0.98 7.05 15.31
N VAL A 186 1.00 8.35 15.00
CA VAL A 186 1.86 9.35 15.65
C VAL A 186 1.56 9.44 17.15
N LYS A 187 0.31 9.45 17.54
CA LYS A 187 -0.08 9.47 18.98
C LYS A 187 0.55 8.30 19.74
N LYS A 188 0.55 7.09 19.17
CA LYS A 188 1.15 5.92 19.82
C LYS A 188 2.67 6.10 19.99
N THR A 189 3.35 6.59 18.95
CA THR A 189 4.79 6.84 18.97
C THR A 189 5.16 7.88 20.03
N LEU A 190 4.45 9.02 20.07
CA LEU A 190 4.67 10.07 21.06
C LEU A 190 4.42 9.60 22.48
N LEU A 191 3.38 8.79 22.71
CA LEU A 191 3.08 8.23 24.04
C LEU A 191 4.14 7.24 24.52
N VAL A 192 4.80 6.52 23.63
CA VAL A 192 5.92 5.63 23.98
C VAL A 192 7.15 6.46 24.35
N GLN A 193 7.48 7.47 23.55
CA GLN A 193 8.61 8.38 23.81
C GLN A 193 8.46 9.17 25.12
N SER A 194 7.24 9.57 25.49
CA SER A 194 6.99 10.29 26.74
C SER A 194 7.06 9.43 28.02
N ARG A 195 7.19 8.09 27.86
CA ARG A 195 7.27 7.13 28.99
C ARG A 195 8.67 6.52 29.15
N ALA A 196 9.57 6.81 28.22
CA ALA A 196 10.97 6.40 28.24
C ALA A 196 11.85 7.48 28.84
#